data_f47a726619471d47dcec4f418523e369
#
_entry.id   f47a726619471d47dcec4f418523e369
#
_cell.length_a   1.000
_cell.length_b   1.000
_cell.length_c   1.000
_cell.angle_alpha   90.00
_cell.angle_beta   90.00
_cell.angle_gamma   90.00
#
_symmetry.space_group_name_H-M   'P 1'
#
loop_
_entity.id
_entity.type
_entity.pdbx_description
1 polymer ?
#
loop_
_entity_poly.entity_id
_entity_poly.type
_entity_poly.pdbx_seq_one_letter_code
_entity_poly.pdbx_strand_id
1 'polypeptide(L)'
;MDAPLLEVSGLRKRYGDAEVVRGLDFAVGRGECFGLIGPNGAGKTTTIRLCLGLTAPDAGRIELMGCSVPLQAAAARMRVGVVTQFDTLDPDFTVTENLLVYGRYFGLHDATLRARLPSLIEFAALQGREHARIADLSGGMKRRLSLARALVHDPALVFLDEPTTGLDPQARHLIWDRLKSLLGAGKAIVLTTHFMDEAERLCQRVMVLDHGRRLDEDTPLALIARHCEPTVIEMYGAPLDAAAQLCAPLARRLERSGDTVFAYALDAQPLLAALAPLQAQGLRVLQRAGNLEDVFLKLTGRQLRD
;
A
#
# COMPACT_ATOMS: atom_id res chain seq x y z
N MET A 1 13.25 -18.31 15.78
CA MET A 1 12.48 -17.42 14.87
C MET A 1 12.20 -18.22 13.62
N ASP A 2 10.97 -18.25 13.16
CA ASP A 2 10.61 -18.90 11.88
C ASP A 2 11.33 -18.21 10.73
N ALA A 3 11.71 -18.97 9.71
CA ALA A 3 12.32 -18.42 8.50
C ALA A 3 11.34 -17.44 7.80
N PRO A 4 11.83 -16.32 7.23
CA PRO A 4 10.98 -15.37 6.52
C PRO A 4 10.31 -16.01 5.30
N LEU A 5 9.13 -15.54 4.94
CA LEU A 5 8.42 -15.97 3.72
C LEU A 5 9.00 -15.34 2.45
N LEU A 6 9.57 -14.14 2.59
CA LEU A 6 10.31 -13.43 1.56
C LEU A 6 11.57 -12.83 2.19
N GLU A 7 12.71 -13.05 1.55
CA GLU A 7 13.97 -12.39 1.88
C GLU A 7 14.61 -11.80 0.63
N VAL A 8 15.04 -10.55 0.73
CA VAL A 8 15.63 -9.77 -0.36
C VAL A 8 16.91 -9.13 0.14
N SER A 9 18.02 -9.33 -0.58
CA SER A 9 19.33 -8.80 -0.20
C SER A 9 20.02 -8.17 -1.40
N GLY A 10 20.44 -6.89 -1.26
CA GLY A 10 21.20 -6.13 -2.24
C GLY A 10 20.54 -6.01 -3.59
N LEU A 11 19.21 -6.00 -3.66
CA LEU A 11 18.45 -6.07 -4.90
C LEU A 11 18.67 -4.86 -5.80
N ARG A 12 19.07 -5.10 -7.07
CA ARG A 12 19.29 -4.04 -8.06
C ARG A 12 18.61 -4.35 -9.39
N LYS A 13 18.13 -3.29 -10.04
CA LYS A 13 17.57 -3.38 -11.39
C LYS A 13 17.75 -2.10 -12.18
N ARG A 14 18.18 -2.27 -13.43
CA ARG A 14 18.30 -1.19 -14.43
C ARG A 14 17.41 -1.48 -15.63
N TYR A 15 16.93 -0.43 -16.26
CA TYR A 15 16.31 -0.45 -17.58
C TYR A 15 16.98 0.63 -18.42
N GLY A 16 17.74 0.22 -19.42
CA GLY A 16 18.63 1.13 -20.15
C GLY A 16 19.61 1.80 -19.18
N ASP A 17 19.67 3.12 -19.18
CA ASP A 17 20.54 3.90 -18.31
C ASP A 17 19.96 4.17 -16.92
N ALA A 18 18.65 3.92 -16.72
CA ALA A 18 17.99 4.19 -15.48
C ALA A 18 18.09 3.01 -14.49
N GLU A 19 18.72 3.23 -13.34
CA GLU A 19 18.68 2.27 -12.22
C GLU A 19 17.43 2.50 -11.39
N VAL A 20 16.44 1.59 -11.50
CA VAL A 20 15.09 1.71 -10.90
C VAL A 20 14.99 1.07 -9.53
N VAL A 21 15.89 0.13 -9.20
CA VAL A 21 16.03 -0.47 -7.87
C VAL A 21 17.52 -0.47 -7.52
N ARG A 22 17.87 0.09 -6.37
CA ARG A 22 19.23 0.50 -6.04
C ARG A 22 19.73 -0.09 -4.72
N GLY A 23 19.77 -1.43 -4.63
CA GLY A 23 20.30 -2.14 -3.47
C GLY A 23 19.29 -2.15 -2.32
N LEU A 24 18.12 -2.79 -2.53
CA LEU A 24 17.13 -2.96 -1.50
C LEU A 24 17.39 -4.24 -0.69
N ASP A 25 17.24 -4.12 0.62
CA ASP A 25 17.34 -5.21 1.59
C ASP A 25 16.09 -5.18 2.47
N PHE A 26 15.34 -6.30 2.53
CA PHE A 26 14.21 -6.46 3.43
C PHE A 26 13.79 -7.93 3.54
N ALA A 27 13.05 -8.25 4.58
CA ALA A 27 12.45 -9.57 4.77
C ALA A 27 11.00 -9.41 5.24
N VAL A 28 10.16 -10.40 4.97
CA VAL A 28 8.74 -10.42 5.37
C VAL A 28 8.45 -11.72 6.11
N GLY A 29 7.96 -11.59 7.34
CA GLY A 29 7.59 -12.69 8.23
C GLY A 29 6.14 -13.16 8.03
N ARG A 30 5.76 -14.20 8.80
CA ARG A 30 4.36 -14.66 8.86
C ARG A 30 3.48 -13.63 9.58
N GLY A 31 2.25 -13.47 9.12
CA GLY A 31 1.28 -12.57 9.73
C GLY A 31 1.64 -11.08 9.64
N GLU A 32 2.66 -10.73 8.86
CA GLU A 32 3.12 -9.37 8.66
C GLU A 32 2.53 -8.74 7.39
N CYS A 33 2.06 -7.52 7.47
CA CYS A 33 1.84 -6.66 6.32
C CYS A 33 3.04 -5.72 6.17
N PHE A 34 3.82 -5.94 5.13
CA PHE A 34 4.97 -5.11 4.77
C PHE A 34 4.60 -4.18 3.62
N GLY A 35 4.69 -2.87 3.86
CA GLY A 35 4.35 -1.82 2.89
C GLY A 35 5.58 -1.29 2.15
N LEU A 36 5.54 -1.28 0.83
CA LEU A 36 6.44 -0.50 -0.01
C LEU A 36 5.71 0.78 -0.42
N ILE A 37 6.07 1.90 0.19
CA ILE A 37 5.40 3.19 -0.05
C ILE A 37 6.32 4.15 -0.80
N GLY A 38 5.74 5.01 -1.61
CA GLY A 38 6.50 5.97 -2.40
C GLY A 38 5.72 6.47 -3.60
N PRO A 39 6.24 7.48 -4.31
CA PRO A 39 5.57 8.06 -5.46
C PRO A 39 5.57 7.12 -6.67
N ASN A 40 4.85 7.50 -7.70
CA ASN A 40 4.93 6.83 -9.00
C ASN A 40 6.37 6.88 -9.52
N GLY A 41 6.88 5.76 -10.02
CA GLY A 41 8.27 5.64 -10.47
C GLY A 41 9.31 5.38 -9.36
N ALA A 42 8.92 5.27 -8.08
CA ALA A 42 9.85 4.96 -6.98
C ALA A 42 10.45 3.54 -7.05
N GLY A 43 9.93 2.65 -7.89
CA GLY A 43 10.42 1.28 -8.05
C GLY A 43 9.55 0.22 -7.36
N LYS A 44 8.40 0.56 -6.78
CA LYS A 44 7.50 -0.35 -6.03
C LYS A 44 7.07 -1.57 -6.85
N THR A 45 6.38 -1.35 -7.97
CA THR A 45 5.92 -2.43 -8.89
C THR A 45 7.09 -3.24 -9.44
N THR A 46 8.22 -2.58 -9.76
CA THR A 46 9.44 -3.27 -10.22
C THR A 46 9.96 -4.21 -9.14
N THR A 47 9.97 -3.78 -7.87
CA THR A 47 10.39 -4.61 -6.74
C THR A 47 9.49 -5.85 -6.60
N ILE A 48 8.16 -5.70 -6.66
CA ILE A 48 7.24 -6.85 -6.68
C ILE A 48 7.53 -7.79 -7.86
N ARG A 49 7.71 -7.25 -9.07
CA ARG A 49 8.01 -8.08 -10.26
C ARG A 49 9.30 -8.87 -10.13
N LEU A 50 10.33 -8.29 -9.50
CA LEU A 50 11.59 -8.96 -9.19
C LEU A 50 11.37 -10.08 -8.16
N CYS A 51 10.67 -9.80 -7.06
CA CYS A 51 10.35 -10.80 -6.03
C CYS A 51 9.56 -11.99 -6.59
N LEU A 52 8.67 -11.76 -7.54
CA LEU A 52 7.89 -12.79 -8.22
C LEU A 52 8.65 -13.49 -9.37
N GLY A 53 9.88 -13.05 -9.69
CA GLY A 53 10.66 -13.58 -10.81
C GLY A 53 10.00 -13.35 -12.18
N LEU A 54 9.19 -12.29 -12.31
CA LEU A 54 8.63 -11.83 -13.58
C LEU A 54 9.64 -10.98 -14.37
N THR A 55 10.68 -10.52 -13.69
CA THR A 55 11.82 -9.81 -14.25
C THR A 55 13.04 -10.29 -13.48
N ALA A 56 14.14 -10.55 -14.18
CA ALA A 56 15.40 -10.94 -13.55
C ALA A 56 16.08 -9.71 -12.91
N PRO A 57 16.63 -9.83 -11.69
CA PRO A 57 17.47 -8.80 -11.10
C PRO A 57 18.83 -8.72 -11.82
N ASP A 58 19.45 -7.55 -11.78
CA ASP A 58 20.83 -7.38 -12.29
C ASP A 58 21.88 -7.69 -11.21
N ALA A 59 21.48 -7.55 -9.92
CA ALA A 59 22.27 -7.98 -8.77
C ALA A 59 21.35 -8.21 -7.56
N GLY A 60 21.90 -8.89 -6.55
CA GLY A 60 21.20 -9.21 -5.31
C GLY A 60 20.64 -10.63 -5.31
N ARG A 61 19.99 -10.98 -4.19
CA ARG A 61 19.39 -12.31 -3.95
C ARG A 61 17.94 -12.13 -3.51
N ILE A 62 17.11 -13.04 -3.97
CA ILE A 62 15.71 -13.14 -3.55
C ILE A 62 15.43 -14.58 -3.18
N GLU A 63 14.90 -14.80 -1.98
CA GLU A 63 14.33 -16.07 -1.58
C GLU A 63 12.84 -15.88 -1.27
N LEU A 64 11.97 -16.58 -1.99
CA LEU A 64 10.52 -16.49 -1.87
C LEU A 64 9.97 -17.88 -1.51
N MET A 65 9.33 -18.00 -0.36
CA MET A 65 8.76 -19.27 0.12
C MET A 65 9.78 -20.43 0.11
N GLY A 66 11.05 -20.16 0.46
CA GLY A 66 12.15 -21.12 0.43
C GLY A 66 12.63 -21.48 -0.98
N CYS A 67 12.25 -20.71 -2.00
CA CYS A 67 12.67 -20.89 -3.38
C CYS A 67 13.59 -19.74 -3.82
N SER A 68 14.73 -20.04 -4.44
CA SER A 68 15.62 -19.03 -5.01
C SER A 68 15.00 -18.44 -6.29
N VAL A 69 14.87 -17.12 -6.35
CA VAL A 69 14.33 -16.38 -7.50
C VAL A 69 15.50 -15.65 -8.20
N PRO A 70 15.60 -15.73 -9.54
CA PRO A 70 14.62 -16.22 -10.51
C PRO A 70 14.65 -17.73 -10.82
N LEU A 71 15.62 -18.47 -10.32
CA LEU A 71 15.86 -19.87 -10.75
C LEU A 71 14.62 -20.77 -10.52
N GLN A 72 13.95 -20.62 -9.40
CA GLN A 72 12.79 -21.40 -9.00
C GLN A 72 11.49 -20.55 -8.97
N ALA A 73 11.45 -19.46 -9.74
CA ALA A 73 10.35 -18.50 -9.70
C ALA A 73 8.97 -19.13 -9.96
N ALA A 74 8.87 -20.12 -10.86
CA ALA A 74 7.61 -20.81 -11.12
C ALA A 74 7.10 -21.54 -9.88
N ALA A 75 7.97 -22.28 -9.19
CA ALA A 75 7.62 -23.00 -7.95
C ALA A 75 7.25 -22.01 -6.81
N ALA A 76 7.97 -20.89 -6.70
CA ALA A 76 7.67 -19.83 -5.74
C ALA A 76 6.27 -19.24 -5.98
N ARG A 77 5.94 -18.88 -7.24
CA ARG A 77 4.62 -18.30 -7.60
C ARG A 77 3.46 -19.24 -7.32
N MET A 78 3.66 -20.56 -7.37
CA MET A 78 2.61 -21.52 -6.99
C MET A 78 2.26 -21.50 -5.50
N ARG A 79 3.01 -20.81 -4.67
CA ARG A 79 2.84 -20.73 -3.20
C ARG A 79 2.34 -19.37 -2.71
N VAL A 80 2.19 -18.39 -3.61
CA VAL A 80 1.81 -17.03 -3.26
C VAL A 80 0.59 -16.57 -4.03
N GLY A 81 -0.22 -15.71 -3.41
CA GLY A 81 -1.28 -14.97 -4.08
C GLY A 81 -0.74 -13.69 -4.70
N VAL A 82 -1.27 -13.30 -5.85
CA VAL A 82 -0.84 -12.06 -6.52
C VAL A 82 -2.06 -11.30 -7.03
N VAL A 83 -2.15 -10.03 -6.64
CA VAL A 83 -3.12 -9.07 -7.19
C VAL A 83 -2.33 -7.94 -7.83
N THR A 84 -2.39 -7.83 -9.13
CA THR A 84 -1.72 -6.80 -9.93
C THR A 84 -2.49 -5.48 -9.90
N GLN A 85 -1.83 -4.40 -10.27
CA GLN A 85 -2.45 -3.07 -10.37
C GLN A 85 -3.65 -3.06 -11.34
N PHE A 86 -3.49 -3.72 -12.49
CA PHE A 86 -4.57 -3.86 -13.47
C PHE A 86 -5.38 -5.12 -13.23
N ASP A 87 -6.65 -5.06 -13.61
CA ASP A 87 -7.54 -6.21 -13.56
C ASP A 87 -7.08 -7.28 -14.58
N THR A 88 -7.01 -8.52 -14.11
CA THR A 88 -6.62 -9.68 -14.91
C THR A 88 -7.69 -10.77 -14.89
N LEU A 89 -8.94 -10.40 -14.53
CA LEU A 89 -10.09 -11.31 -14.63
C LEU A 89 -10.40 -11.59 -16.10
N ASP A 90 -10.81 -12.82 -16.37
CA ASP A 90 -11.24 -13.21 -17.72
C ASP A 90 -12.66 -12.65 -17.95
N PRO A 91 -12.86 -11.76 -18.94
CA PRO A 91 -14.13 -11.09 -19.18
C PRO A 91 -15.22 -12.03 -19.70
N ASP A 92 -14.86 -13.16 -20.30
CA ASP A 92 -15.80 -14.13 -20.88
C ASP A 92 -16.40 -15.05 -19.81
N PHE A 93 -15.78 -15.12 -18.62
CA PHE A 93 -16.22 -15.96 -17.51
C PHE A 93 -17.14 -15.23 -16.54
N THR A 94 -17.94 -16.00 -15.84
CA THR A 94 -18.67 -15.56 -14.65
C THR A 94 -17.74 -15.44 -13.43
N VAL A 95 -18.24 -14.89 -12.33
CA VAL A 95 -17.55 -14.83 -11.02
C VAL A 95 -17.06 -16.23 -10.61
N THR A 96 -17.96 -17.22 -10.63
CA THR A 96 -17.63 -18.60 -10.25
C THR A 96 -16.60 -19.23 -11.17
N GLU A 97 -16.74 -19.05 -12.48
CA GLU A 97 -15.82 -19.63 -13.47
C GLU A 97 -14.42 -19.04 -13.33
N ASN A 98 -14.28 -17.72 -13.09
CA ASN A 98 -12.98 -17.11 -12.82
C ASN A 98 -12.26 -17.77 -11.63
N LEU A 99 -12.99 -18.08 -10.55
CA LEU A 99 -12.42 -18.73 -9.37
C LEU A 99 -12.06 -20.20 -9.66
N LEU A 100 -12.93 -20.94 -10.33
CA LEU A 100 -12.71 -22.35 -10.64
C LEU A 100 -11.55 -22.54 -11.61
N VAL A 101 -11.54 -21.83 -12.73
CA VAL A 101 -10.49 -21.96 -13.76
C VAL A 101 -9.14 -21.55 -13.17
N TYR A 102 -9.08 -20.44 -12.42
CA TYR A 102 -7.84 -20.01 -11.79
C TYR A 102 -7.32 -21.03 -10.77
N GLY A 103 -8.21 -21.63 -9.96
CA GLY A 103 -7.82 -22.67 -9.00
C GLY A 103 -7.27 -23.94 -9.66
N ARG A 104 -7.75 -24.29 -10.86
CA ARG A 104 -7.20 -25.40 -11.64
C ARG A 104 -5.76 -25.16 -12.08
N TYR A 105 -5.35 -23.91 -12.37
CA TYR A 105 -3.94 -23.59 -12.64
C TYR A 105 -3.01 -23.89 -11.45
N PHE A 106 -3.54 -23.90 -10.23
CA PHE A 106 -2.80 -24.32 -9.02
C PHE A 106 -2.93 -25.82 -8.74
N GLY A 107 -3.46 -26.60 -9.67
CA GLY A 107 -3.62 -28.07 -9.53
C GLY A 107 -4.71 -28.50 -8.56
N LEU A 108 -5.63 -27.60 -8.18
CA LEU A 108 -6.73 -27.95 -7.28
C LEU A 108 -7.82 -28.72 -8.01
N HIS A 109 -8.31 -29.80 -7.37
CA HIS A 109 -9.44 -30.57 -7.89
C HIS A 109 -10.77 -29.83 -7.74
N ASP A 110 -11.69 -30.04 -8.66
CA ASP A 110 -13.00 -29.38 -8.68
C ASP A 110 -13.77 -29.54 -7.37
N ALA A 111 -13.70 -30.68 -6.70
CA ALA A 111 -14.35 -30.90 -5.41
C ALA A 111 -13.84 -29.94 -4.34
N THR A 112 -12.51 -29.76 -4.25
CA THR A 112 -11.87 -28.80 -3.33
C THR A 112 -12.26 -27.35 -3.67
N LEU A 113 -12.24 -27.02 -4.97
CA LEU A 113 -12.61 -25.69 -5.44
C LEU A 113 -14.07 -25.37 -5.11
N ARG A 114 -15.00 -26.28 -5.41
CA ARG A 114 -16.43 -26.11 -5.09
C ARG A 114 -16.68 -25.94 -3.59
N ALA A 115 -15.93 -26.65 -2.74
CA ALA A 115 -16.02 -26.49 -1.28
C ALA A 115 -15.53 -25.10 -0.79
N ARG A 116 -14.58 -24.48 -1.50
CA ARG A 116 -14.04 -23.15 -1.17
C ARG A 116 -14.84 -21.98 -1.75
N LEU A 117 -15.63 -22.21 -2.80
CA LEU A 117 -16.37 -21.14 -3.48
C LEU A 117 -17.22 -20.29 -2.53
N PRO A 118 -18.02 -20.84 -1.61
CA PRO A 118 -18.87 -20.03 -0.74
C PRO A 118 -18.07 -19.02 0.06
N SER A 119 -16.96 -19.43 0.68
CA SER A 119 -16.11 -18.55 1.48
C SER A 119 -15.37 -17.50 0.65
N LEU A 120 -14.96 -17.83 -0.57
CA LEU A 120 -14.32 -16.88 -1.49
C LEU A 120 -15.32 -15.83 -2.01
N ILE A 121 -16.54 -16.24 -2.31
CA ILE A 121 -17.63 -15.35 -2.74
C ILE A 121 -18.04 -14.42 -1.58
N GLU A 122 -18.12 -14.96 -0.37
CA GLU A 122 -18.36 -14.17 0.84
C GLU A 122 -17.22 -13.18 1.11
N PHE A 123 -15.96 -13.63 0.99
CA PHE A 123 -14.79 -12.75 1.10
C PHE A 123 -14.85 -11.60 0.08
N ALA A 124 -15.25 -11.87 -1.17
CA ALA A 124 -15.42 -10.87 -2.20
C ALA A 124 -16.67 -9.98 -2.00
N ALA A 125 -17.57 -10.34 -1.07
CA ALA A 125 -18.92 -9.75 -0.93
C ALA A 125 -19.66 -9.73 -2.28
N LEU A 126 -19.75 -10.92 -2.91
CA LEU A 126 -20.40 -11.15 -4.21
C LEU A 126 -21.52 -12.18 -4.13
N GLN A 127 -22.12 -12.40 -2.94
CA GLN A 127 -23.28 -13.27 -2.78
C GLN A 127 -24.43 -12.79 -3.68
N GLY A 128 -25.08 -13.72 -4.38
CA GLY A 128 -26.12 -13.44 -5.35
C GLY A 128 -25.60 -12.93 -6.71
N ARG A 129 -24.27 -12.90 -6.91
CA ARG A 129 -23.61 -12.52 -8.16
C ARG A 129 -22.73 -13.63 -8.74
N GLU A 130 -22.87 -14.85 -8.26
CA GLU A 130 -22.05 -16.00 -8.61
C GLU A 130 -22.00 -16.28 -10.12
N HIS A 131 -23.11 -16.03 -10.79
CA HIS A 131 -23.29 -16.26 -12.23
C HIS A 131 -23.21 -14.96 -13.06
N ALA A 132 -22.95 -13.80 -12.42
CA ALA A 132 -22.77 -12.55 -13.14
C ALA A 132 -21.47 -12.61 -13.98
N ARG A 133 -21.53 -12.04 -15.18
CA ARG A 133 -20.34 -11.87 -16.04
C ARG A 133 -19.45 -10.76 -15.49
N ILE A 134 -18.17 -10.83 -15.76
CA ILE A 134 -17.22 -9.82 -15.31
C ILE A 134 -17.55 -8.43 -15.87
N ALA A 135 -18.08 -8.36 -17.09
CA ALA A 135 -18.53 -7.12 -17.71
C ALA A 135 -19.58 -6.36 -16.85
N ASP A 136 -20.45 -7.10 -16.16
CA ASP A 136 -21.56 -6.56 -15.37
C ASP A 136 -21.14 -6.10 -13.94
N LEU A 137 -19.87 -6.30 -13.58
CA LEU A 137 -19.35 -5.92 -12.27
C LEU A 137 -18.79 -4.50 -12.27
N SER A 138 -19.02 -3.77 -11.18
CA SER A 138 -18.33 -2.49 -10.94
C SER A 138 -16.82 -2.70 -10.71
N GLY A 139 -16.02 -1.65 -10.86
CA GLY A 139 -14.57 -1.71 -10.60
C GLY A 139 -14.23 -2.25 -9.20
N GLY A 140 -14.94 -1.80 -8.17
CA GLY A 140 -14.78 -2.31 -6.81
C GLY A 140 -15.15 -3.79 -6.66
N MET A 141 -16.18 -4.28 -7.36
CA MET A 141 -16.55 -5.69 -7.39
C MET A 141 -15.48 -6.53 -8.08
N LYS A 142 -14.95 -6.06 -9.22
CA LYS A 142 -13.83 -6.72 -9.93
C LYS A 142 -12.60 -6.81 -9.05
N ARG A 143 -12.25 -5.74 -8.35
CA ARG A 143 -11.10 -5.71 -7.44
C ARG A 143 -11.23 -6.71 -6.30
N ARG A 144 -12.41 -6.81 -5.68
CA ARG A 144 -12.69 -7.80 -4.63
C ARG A 144 -12.66 -9.23 -5.14
N LEU A 145 -13.17 -9.47 -6.36
CA LEU A 145 -13.03 -10.78 -7.00
C LEU A 145 -11.58 -11.13 -7.29
N SER A 146 -10.76 -10.18 -7.75
CA SER A 146 -9.32 -10.38 -7.97
C SER A 146 -8.59 -10.77 -6.68
N LEU A 147 -8.95 -10.14 -5.54
CA LEU A 147 -8.45 -10.53 -4.22
C LEU A 147 -8.87 -11.95 -3.86
N ALA A 148 -10.16 -12.30 -3.99
CA ALA A 148 -10.65 -13.65 -3.70
C ALA A 148 -9.99 -14.70 -4.59
N ARG A 149 -9.77 -14.39 -5.87
CA ARG A 149 -9.07 -15.24 -6.81
C ARG A 149 -7.63 -15.52 -6.39
N ALA A 150 -6.91 -14.52 -5.91
CA ALA A 150 -5.55 -14.69 -5.40
C ALA A 150 -5.46 -15.60 -4.16
N LEU A 151 -6.60 -15.84 -3.47
CA LEU A 151 -6.70 -16.67 -2.28
C LEU A 151 -7.19 -18.10 -2.57
N VAL A 152 -7.52 -18.44 -3.82
CA VAL A 152 -8.17 -19.69 -4.17
C VAL A 152 -7.40 -20.94 -3.75
N HIS A 153 -6.06 -20.88 -3.76
CA HIS A 153 -5.16 -21.96 -3.35
C HIS A 153 -4.63 -21.81 -1.91
N ASP A 154 -5.21 -20.88 -1.14
CA ASP A 154 -4.89 -20.61 0.28
C ASP A 154 -3.41 -20.26 0.57
N PRO A 155 -2.83 -19.28 -0.12
CA PRO A 155 -1.44 -18.92 0.05
C PRO A 155 -1.15 -18.37 1.45
N ALA A 156 0.10 -18.56 1.93
CA ALA A 156 0.57 -17.96 3.19
C ALA A 156 1.03 -16.51 3.01
N LEU A 157 1.38 -16.11 1.78
CA LEU A 157 1.84 -14.77 1.42
C LEU A 157 1.07 -14.25 0.19
N VAL A 158 0.62 -13.00 0.26
CA VAL A 158 -0.09 -12.32 -0.84
C VAL A 158 0.64 -11.05 -1.22
N PHE A 159 0.89 -10.86 -2.52
CA PHE A 159 1.40 -9.62 -3.10
C PHE A 159 0.25 -8.79 -3.63
N LEU A 160 0.18 -7.52 -3.24
CA LEU A 160 -0.85 -6.58 -3.63
C LEU A 160 -0.19 -5.33 -4.22
N ASP A 161 -0.33 -5.15 -5.52
CA ASP A 161 0.19 -3.97 -6.20
C ASP A 161 -0.93 -2.93 -6.36
N GLU A 162 -0.86 -1.87 -5.53
CA GLU A 162 -1.84 -0.77 -5.47
C GLU A 162 -3.32 -1.25 -5.40
N PRO A 163 -3.70 -2.00 -4.35
CA PRO A 163 -4.98 -2.73 -4.33
C PRO A 163 -6.22 -1.83 -4.31
N THR A 164 -6.10 -0.57 -3.90
CA THR A 164 -7.24 0.34 -3.74
C THR A 164 -7.26 1.52 -4.70
N THR A 165 -6.30 1.59 -5.62
CA THR A 165 -6.22 2.66 -6.62
C THR A 165 -7.46 2.69 -7.52
N GLY A 166 -8.05 3.89 -7.69
CA GLY A 166 -9.24 4.09 -8.51
C GLY A 166 -10.57 3.67 -7.88
N LEU A 167 -10.57 3.29 -6.61
CA LEU A 167 -11.78 2.92 -5.88
C LEU A 167 -12.35 4.10 -5.09
N ASP A 168 -13.67 4.11 -4.96
CA ASP A 168 -14.35 5.02 -4.05
C ASP A 168 -14.02 4.70 -2.57
N PRO A 169 -14.24 5.66 -1.63
CA PRO A 169 -13.89 5.47 -0.23
C PRO A 169 -14.56 4.24 0.41
N GLN A 170 -15.80 3.94 0.06
CA GLN A 170 -16.52 2.79 0.64
C GLN A 170 -15.91 1.46 0.18
N ALA A 171 -15.62 1.32 -1.11
CA ALA A 171 -14.95 0.13 -1.65
C ALA A 171 -13.54 -0.05 -1.06
N ARG A 172 -12.80 1.05 -0.84
CA ARG A 172 -11.48 1.03 -0.20
C ARG A 172 -11.55 0.48 1.23
N HIS A 173 -12.45 1.00 2.06
CA HIS A 173 -12.62 0.51 3.44
C HIS A 173 -12.97 -0.98 3.48
N LEU A 174 -13.86 -1.44 2.60
CA LEU A 174 -14.20 -2.85 2.53
C LEU A 174 -12.99 -3.73 2.18
N ILE A 175 -12.11 -3.29 1.28
CA ILE A 175 -10.86 -4.00 0.98
C ILE A 175 -9.95 -4.02 2.22
N TRP A 176 -9.77 -2.90 2.91
CA TRP A 176 -8.97 -2.84 4.14
C TRP A 176 -9.45 -3.83 5.20
N ASP A 177 -10.76 -3.94 5.41
CA ASP A 177 -11.32 -4.90 6.36
C ASP A 177 -11.03 -6.35 5.95
N ARG A 178 -11.09 -6.65 4.64
CA ARG A 178 -10.71 -7.98 4.11
C ARG A 178 -9.22 -8.27 4.30
N LEU A 179 -8.35 -7.30 4.07
CA LEU A 179 -6.90 -7.46 4.29
C LEU A 179 -6.58 -7.65 5.78
N LYS A 180 -7.23 -6.91 6.68
CA LYS A 180 -7.11 -7.12 8.13
C LYS A 180 -7.55 -8.52 8.55
N SER A 181 -8.63 -9.03 7.97
CA SER A 181 -9.08 -10.40 8.26
C SER A 181 -8.07 -11.47 7.82
N LEU A 182 -7.36 -11.26 6.70
CA LEU A 182 -6.28 -12.15 6.25
C LEU A 182 -5.09 -12.11 7.21
N LEU A 183 -4.68 -10.93 7.66
CA LEU A 183 -3.62 -10.78 8.67
C LEU A 183 -4.00 -11.45 9.98
N GLY A 184 -5.25 -11.26 10.45
CA GLY A 184 -5.78 -11.95 11.62
C GLY A 184 -5.82 -13.47 11.49
N ALA A 185 -5.91 -14.00 10.27
CA ALA A 185 -5.77 -15.42 9.96
C ALA A 185 -4.30 -15.90 9.81
N GLY A 186 -3.32 -15.05 10.12
CA GLY A 186 -1.88 -15.36 10.08
C GLY A 186 -1.25 -15.33 8.68
N LYS A 187 -1.94 -14.84 7.66
CA LYS A 187 -1.37 -14.63 6.33
C LYS A 187 -0.47 -13.40 6.31
N ALA A 188 0.58 -13.44 5.49
CA ALA A 188 1.44 -12.29 5.27
C ALA A 188 1.02 -11.54 3.98
N ILE A 189 1.32 -10.25 3.95
CA ILE A 189 0.99 -9.38 2.82
C ILE A 189 2.21 -8.51 2.48
N VAL A 190 2.56 -8.44 1.20
CA VAL A 190 3.43 -7.39 0.65
C VAL A 190 2.53 -6.44 -0.13
N LEU A 191 2.47 -5.20 0.33
CA LEU A 191 1.59 -4.17 -0.21
C LEU A 191 2.42 -3.06 -0.86
N THR A 192 2.13 -2.69 -2.11
CA THR A 192 2.58 -1.40 -2.63
C THR A 192 1.44 -0.40 -2.63
N THR A 193 1.73 0.81 -2.24
CA THR A 193 0.76 1.89 -2.30
C THR A 193 1.44 3.25 -2.37
N HIS A 194 0.73 4.22 -2.92
CA HIS A 194 1.05 5.64 -2.80
C HIS A 194 0.08 6.36 -1.83
N PHE A 195 -0.90 5.63 -1.27
CA PHE A 195 -1.81 6.13 -0.24
C PHE A 195 -1.22 5.88 1.15
N MET A 196 -0.80 6.93 1.81
CA MET A 196 -0.13 6.84 3.11
C MET A 196 -1.08 6.37 4.21
N ASP A 197 -2.36 6.75 4.15
CA ASP A 197 -3.41 6.31 5.06
C ASP A 197 -3.67 4.79 4.97
N GLU A 198 -3.54 4.19 3.78
CA GLU A 198 -3.62 2.74 3.60
C GLU A 198 -2.46 2.02 4.30
N ALA A 199 -1.24 2.49 4.09
CA ALA A 199 -0.04 1.92 4.70
C ALA A 199 -0.08 2.06 6.23
N GLU A 200 -0.48 3.21 6.74
CA GLU A 200 -0.59 3.47 8.19
C GLU A 200 -1.60 2.57 8.88
N ARG A 201 -2.70 2.25 8.20
CA ARG A 201 -3.79 1.42 8.75
C ARG A 201 -3.56 -0.08 8.66
N LEU A 202 -2.80 -0.55 7.67
CA LEU A 202 -2.64 -1.96 7.36
C LEU A 202 -1.27 -2.53 7.69
N CYS A 203 -0.20 -1.74 7.51
CA CYS A 203 1.15 -2.26 7.60
C CYS A 203 1.70 -2.22 9.03
N GLN A 204 2.32 -3.32 9.44
CA GLN A 204 3.11 -3.38 10.67
C GLN A 204 4.48 -2.72 10.47
N ARG A 205 5.00 -2.76 9.24
CA ARG A 205 6.27 -2.14 8.86
C ARG A 205 6.17 -1.62 7.44
N VAL A 206 6.76 -0.45 7.20
CA VAL A 206 6.78 0.17 5.88
C VAL A 206 8.20 0.58 5.51
N MET A 207 8.54 0.41 4.24
CA MET A 207 9.73 0.95 3.63
C MET A 207 9.35 2.13 2.74
N VAL A 208 9.91 3.29 3.03
CA VAL A 208 9.73 4.50 2.22
C VAL A 208 10.75 4.46 1.07
N LEU A 209 10.25 4.45 -0.16
CA LEU A 209 11.04 4.39 -1.37
C LEU A 209 10.96 5.70 -2.14
N ASP A 210 12.11 6.18 -2.61
CA ASP A 210 12.19 7.20 -3.65
C ASP A 210 13.37 6.95 -4.56
N HIS A 211 13.19 7.17 -5.88
CA HIS A 211 14.21 6.95 -6.90
C HIS A 211 14.93 5.59 -6.79
N GLY A 212 14.19 4.53 -6.43
CA GLY A 212 14.71 3.17 -6.29
C GLY A 212 15.55 2.91 -5.05
N ARG A 213 15.60 3.84 -4.10
CA ARG A 213 16.35 3.72 -2.83
C ARG A 213 15.41 3.67 -1.65
N ARG A 214 15.79 2.92 -0.63
CA ARG A 214 15.18 3.00 0.68
C ARG A 214 15.62 4.31 1.35
N LEU A 215 14.66 5.15 1.70
CA LEU A 215 14.89 6.37 2.49
C LEU A 215 14.88 6.04 3.99
N ASP A 216 13.87 5.29 4.43
CA ASP A 216 13.77 4.78 5.79
C ASP A 216 12.85 3.54 5.83
N GLU A 217 12.91 2.77 6.94
CA GLU A 217 12.09 1.59 7.16
C GLU A 217 11.85 1.40 8.65
N ASP A 218 10.58 1.34 9.05
CA ASP A 218 10.17 1.05 10.43
C ASP A 218 8.65 0.81 10.49
N THR A 219 8.09 0.68 11.69
CA THR A 219 6.66 0.77 11.91
C THR A 219 6.14 2.18 11.55
N PRO A 220 4.90 2.34 11.05
CA PRO A 220 4.34 3.66 10.77
C PRO A 220 4.49 4.65 11.92
N LEU A 221 4.19 4.22 13.15
CA LEU A 221 4.31 5.06 14.35
C LEU A 221 5.74 5.48 14.64
N ALA A 222 6.74 4.59 14.46
CA ALA A 222 8.14 4.92 14.68
C ALA A 222 8.65 5.92 13.66
N LEU A 223 8.24 5.79 12.38
CA LEU A 223 8.60 6.75 11.34
C LEU A 223 7.98 8.11 11.61
N ILE A 224 6.71 8.18 12.01
CA ILE A 224 6.04 9.43 12.38
C ILE A 224 6.77 10.08 13.57
N ALA A 225 7.02 9.33 14.62
CA ALA A 225 7.71 9.86 15.81
C ALA A 225 9.14 10.36 15.52
N ARG A 226 9.83 9.74 14.55
CA ARG A 226 11.22 10.10 14.17
C ARG A 226 11.27 11.33 13.26
N HIS A 227 10.31 11.47 12.36
CA HIS A 227 10.38 12.45 11.28
C HIS A 227 9.39 13.60 11.41
N CYS A 228 8.30 13.45 12.17
CA CYS A 228 7.26 14.47 12.26
C CYS A 228 7.18 15.09 13.65
N GLU A 229 6.77 16.34 13.68
CA GLU A 229 6.29 16.99 14.87
C GLU A 229 4.93 16.38 15.29
N PRO A 230 4.64 16.27 16.61
CA PRO A 230 3.44 15.61 17.09
C PRO A 230 2.14 16.30 16.68
N THR A 231 2.19 17.60 16.37
CA THR A 231 1.03 18.40 16.02
C THR A 231 1.23 19.14 14.71
N VAL A 232 0.21 19.08 13.86
CA VAL A 232 0.12 19.82 12.59
C VAL A 232 -1.15 20.66 12.60
N ILE A 233 -1.00 21.94 12.31
CA ILE A 233 -2.09 22.87 12.09
C ILE A 233 -2.18 23.16 10.60
N GLU A 234 -3.28 22.73 9.99
CA GLU A 234 -3.61 23.03 8.60
C GLU A 234 -4.45 24.29 8.53
N MET A 235 -4.04 25.21 7.67
CA MET A 235 -4.72 26.48 7.47
C MET A 235 -5.06 26.67 6.01
N TYR A 236 -6.28 27.05 5.73
CA TYR A 236 -6.75 27.40 4.36
C TYR A 236 -7.83 28.47 4.40
N GLY A 237 -8.06 29.12 3.25
CA GLY A 237 -8.94 30.29 3.17
C GLY A 237 -8.23 31.61 3.46
N ALA A 238 -8.97 32.69 3.55
CA ALA A 238 -8.38 34.02 3.79
C ALA A 238 -8.52 34.45 5.26
N PRO A 239 -7.53 35.18 5.82
CA PRO A 239 -6.29 35.65 5.20
C PRO A 239 -5.10 34.68 5.47
N LEU A 240 -4.75 33.85 4.49
CA LEU A 240 -3.76 32.80 4.66
C LEU A 240 -2.33 33.30 4.88
N ASP A 241 -1.91 34.37 4.17
CA ASP A 241 -0.55 34.92 4.32
C ASP A 241 -0.32 35.54 5.70
N ALA A 242 -1.32 36.23 6.27
CA ALA A 242 -1.28 36.71 7.62
C ALA A 242 -1.18 35.57 8.64
N ALA A 243 -1.93 34.51 8.43
CA ALA A 243 -1.86 33.30 9.27
C ALA A 243 -0.47 32.67 9.24
N ALA A 244 0.14 32.51 8.06
CA ALA A 244 1.50 31.99 7.91
C ALA A 244 2.52 32.86 8.65
N GLN A 245 2.44 34.20 8.55
CA GLN A 245 3.32 35.12 9.23
C GLN A 245 3.21 35.03 10.77
N LEU A 246 1.98 34.91 11.29
CA LEU A 246 1.76 34.74 12.75
C LEU A 246 2.27 33.38 13.25
N CYS A 247 2.17 32.32 12.44
CA CYS A 247 2.64 31.00 12.82
C CYS A 247 4.16 30.83 12.70
N ALA A 248 4.83 31.59 11.84
CA ALA A 248 6.28 31.46 11.60
C ALA A 248 7.18 31.46 12.86
N PRO A 249 7.00 32.35 13.83
CA PRO A 249 7.80 32.32 15.04
C PRO A 249 7.40 31.24 16.07
N LEU A 250 6.23 30.62 15.92
CA LEU A 250 5.64 29.67 16.86
C LEU A 250 5.78 28.22 16.39
N ALA A 251 5.85 28.02 15.08
CA ALA A 251 6.01 26.69 14.46
C ALA A 251 7.50 26.31 14.37
N ARG A 252 7.80 25.01 14.44
CA ARG A 252 9.13 24.50 14.11
C ARG A 252 9.40 24.50 12.62
N ARG A 253 8.36 24.33 11.84
CA ARG A 253 8.40 24.24 10.38
C ARG A 253 7.07 24.74 9.82
N LEU A 254 7.16 25.47 8.71
CA LEU A 254 6.00 25.81 7.88
C LEU A 254 6.20 25.26 6.50
N GLU A 255 5.14 24.68 5.94
CA GLU A 255 5.09 24.24 4.57
C GLU A 255 3.84 24.82 3.90
N ARG A 256 3.96 25.12 2.62
CA ARG A 256 2.82 25.61 1.82
C ARG A 256 2.61 24.67 0.64
N SER A 257 1.38 24.22 0.48
CA SER A 257 0.94 23.45 -0.68
C SER A 257 -0.32 24.08 -1.26
N GLY A 258 -0.17 24.75 -2.41
CA GLY A 258 -1.27 25.46 -3.03
C GLY A 258 -1.85 26.57 -2.14
N ASP A 259 -3.12 26.42 -1.80
CA ASP A 259 -3.93 27.29 -0.94
C ASP A 259 -4.00 26.85 0.53
N THR A 260 -3.12 25.92 0.93
CA THR A 260 -3.03 25.40 2.30
C THR A 260 -1.65 25.63 2.87
N VAL A 261 -1.58 26.04 4.13
CA VAL A 261 -0.35 26.16 4.92
C VAL A 261 -0.40 25.17 6.08
N PHE A 262 0.68 24.44 6.26
CA PHE A 262 0.87 23.47 7.34
C PHE A 262 1.89 24.03 8.32
N ALA A 263 1.49 24.18 9.59
CA ALA A 263 2.38 24.58 10.68
C ALA A 263 2.63 23.38 11.59
N TYR A 264 3.88 22.95 11.67
CA TYR A 264 4.32 21.80 12.45
C TYR A 264 4.89 22.29 13.78
N ALA A 265 4.38 21.75 14.89
CA ALA A 265 4.75 22.21 16.23
C ALA A 265 4.76 21.08 17.27
N LEU A 266 5.40 21.34 18.41
CA LEU A 266 5.31 20.44 19.57
C LEU A 266 3.99 20.60 20.32
N ASP A 267 3.48 21.84 20.36
CA ASP A 267 2.25 22.21 21.04
C ASP A 267 1.37 23.06 20.11
N ALA A 268 0.09 22.70 20.03
CA ALA A 268 -0.90 23.40 19.23
C ALA A 268 -1.34 24.73 19.85
N GLN A 269 -1.34 24.85 21.16
CA GLN A 269 -2.02 25.93 21.88
C GLN A 269 -1.51 27.35 21.47
N PRO A 270 -0.21 27.61 21.37
CA PRO A 270 0.27 28.91 20.93
C PRO A 270 -0.18 29.29 19.52
N LEU A 271 -0.19 28.31 18.61
CA LEU A 271 -0.63 28.51 17.22
C LEU A 271 -2.13 28.78 17.14
N LEU A 272 -2.96 27.97 17.83
CA LEU A 272 -4.41 28.15 17.86
C LEU A 272 -4.81 29.49 18.47
N ALA A 273 -4.14 29.92 19.55
CA ALA A 273 -4.35 31.23 20.17
C ALA A 273 -4.04 32.39 19.20
N ALA A 274 -2.92 32.30 18.47
CA ALA A 274 -2.53 33.31 17.49
C ALA A 274 -3.50 33.35 16.29
N LEU A 275 -4.09 32.21 15.89
CA LEU A 275 -4.98 32.11 14.73
C LEU A 275 -6.44 32.45 15.05
N ALA A 276 -6.87 32.42 16.30
CA ALA A 276 -8.25 32.65 16.70
C ALA A 276 -8.86 33.95 16.12
N PRO A 277 -8.17 35.13 16.08
CA PRO A 277 -8.73 36.32 15.48
C PRO A 277 -8.95 36.21 13.97
N LEU A 278 -8.16 35.41 13.25
CA LEU A 278 -8.26 35.22 11.79
C LEU A 278 -9.37 34.24 11.41
N GLN A 279 -9.73 33.31 12.30
CA GLN A 279 -10.87 32.40 12.08
C GLN A 279 -12.19 33.20 11.94
N ALA A 280 -12.36 34.29 12.70
CA ALA A 280 -13.50 35.19 12.55
C ALA A 280 -13.53 35.91 11.20
N GLN A 281 -12.41 35.99 10.50
CA GLN A 281 -12.27 36.60 9.16
C GLN A 281 -12.40 35.60 8.01
N GLY A 282 -12.65 34.29 8.30
CA GLY A 282 -12.86 33.25 7.31
C GLY A 282 -11.73 32.24 7.17
N LEU A 283 -10.65 32.36 7.93
CA LEU A 283 -9.60 31.34 7.97
C LEU A 283 -10.15 30.02 8.54
N ARG A 284 -9.91 28.94 7.83
CA ARG A 284 -10.20 27.59 8.32
C ARG A 284 -8.94 27.01 8.94
N VAL A 285 -9.08 26.43 10.12
CA VAL A 285 -7.98 25.85 10.91
C VAL A 285 -8.39 24.44 11.34
N LEU A 286 -7.56 23.45 10.99
CA LEU A 286 -7.71 22.06 11.39
C LEU A 286 -6.48 21.63 12.16
N GLN A 287 -6.65 21.12 13.37
CA GLN A 287 -5.59 20.47 14.14
C GLN A 287 -5.63 18.97 13.94
N ARG A 288 -4.47 18.36 13.64
CA ARG A 288 -4.29 16.92 13.60
C ARG A 288 -2.93 16.49 14.16
N ALA A 289 -2.77 15.19 14.39
CA ALA A 289 -1.44 14.61 14.60
C ALA A 289 -0.65 14.53 13.29
N GLY A 290 0.68 14.43 13.39
CA GLY A 290 1.52 14.05 12.26
C GLY A 290 1.17 12.64 11.75
N ASN A 291 1.34 12.38 10.46
CA ASN A 291 1.02 11.11 9.80
C ASN A 291 2.13 10.68 8.81
N LEU A 292 1.97 9.52 8.17
CA LEU A 292 2.95 9.03 7.18
C LEU A 292 3.08 9.94 5.96
N GLU A 293 2.06 10.71 5.62
CA GLU A 293 2.12 11.66 4.52
C GLU A 293 3.12 12.78 4.83
N ASP A 294 3.12 13.31 6.05
CA ASP A 294 4.10 14.29 6.53
C ASP A 294 5.52 13.71 6.54
N VAL A 295 5.68 12.44 6.93
CA VAL A 295 6.97 11.72 6.84
C VAL A 295 7.46 11.69 5.41
N PHE A 296 6.58 11.27 4.49
CA PHE A 296 6.90 11.13 3.09
C PHE A 296 7.34 12.45 2.46
N LEU A 297 6.59 13.53 2.70
CA LEU A 297 6.90 14.87 2.21
C LEU A 297 8.27 15.33 2.72
N LYS A 298 8.53 15.15 4.02
CA LYS A 298 9.80 15.54 4.63
C LYS A 298 10.99 14.76 4.08
N LEU A 299 10.85 13.44 3.89
CA LEU A 299 11.94 12.60 3.40
C LEU A 299 12.24 12.80 1.91
N THR A 300 11.22 13.08 1.11
CA THR A 300 11.39 13.24 -0.35
C THR A 300 11.65 14.67 -0.77
N GLY A 301 11.39 15.67 0.08
CA GLY A 301 11.45 17.09 -0.26
C GLY A 301 10.42 17.50 -1.33
N ARG A 302 9.43 16.65 -1.60
CA ARG A 302 8.37 16.92 -2.59
C ARG A 302 7.22 17.64 -1.93
N GLN A 303 6.59 18.55 -2.66
CA GLN A 303 5.27 19.06 -2.28
C GLN A 303 4.21 18.04 -2.70
N LEU A 304 3.11 17.95 -1.95
CA LEU A 304 1.91 17.21 -2.32
C LEU A 304 1.44 17.68 -3.71
N ARG A 305 1.95 17.07 -4.76
CA ARG A 305 1.46 17.25 -6.14
C ARG A 305 1.62 15.91 -6.86
N ASP A 306 0.48 15.46 -7.32
CA ASP A 306 0.10 14.40 -8.28
C ASP A 306 -0.46 13.16 -7.65
#